data_cae9cd1740195918976be3176a948d83
#
_entry.id   cae9cd1740195918976be3176a948d83
#
_cell.length_a   1.000
_cell.length_b   1.000
_cell.length_c   1.000
_cell.angle_alpha   90.00
_cell.angle_beta   90.00
_cell.angle_gamma   90.00
#
_symmetry.space_group_name_H-M   'P 1'
#
loop_
_entity.id
_entity.type
_entity.pdbx_description
1 polymer ?
#
loop_
_entity_poly.entity_id
_entity_poly.type
_entity_poly.pdbx_seq_one_letter_code
_entity_poly.pdbx_strand_id
1 'polypeptide(L)'
;MTDKKLIVFLEGQRIGILQEDISGKHSFIYDANAPAQLSLSMPRRSEPWTGKPIEAYIDGVLPDDPMMRRAIGKQYGVNGNNPFALLSAIGLDCAGGAQFVPPEQIETVKDAPYSLVPISEKEIEQRLTSIAGTSNASWQASDEHWSLNGAQDKIALHYANGKWYEAHGTAPTTHIIKPGIHALHEQAFNEYICMKTIGALGIPVAQTTFRMFRGTPALVSTRWDRKISTVNGHSVVQRIHQEDFCQATAHPTQEKYQSDGGPSAQDIIQCMRNNNLSEIDIAQFYIALVINFLIGGTDAHAKNYALLEPTGAKPSFAPL
;
A
#
# COMPACT_ATOMS: atom_id res chain seq x y z
N MET A 1 -3.76 14.42 29.20
CA MET A 1 -3.31 14.32 27.81
C MET A 1 -4.56 14.26 26.95
N THR A 2 -4.59 14.99 25.84
CA THR A 2 -5.73 14.98 24.90
C THR A 2 -5.55 13.83 23.90
N ASP A 3 -6.67 13.28 23.43
CA ASP A 3 -6.65 12.27 22.36
C ASP A 3 -5.92 12.81 21.13
N LYS A 4 -5.10 11.95 20.51
CA LYS A 4 -4.40 12.29 19.26
C LYS A 4 -5.33 12.03 18.08
N LYS A 5 -5.18 12.82 17.01
CA LYS A 5 -6.04 12.75 15.84
C LYS A 5 -5.24 12.79 14.55
N LEU A 6 -5.69 12.02 13.54
CA LEU A 6 -5.26 12.16 12.14
C LEU A 6 -6.53 12.37 11.30
N ILE A 7 -6.50 13.34 10.43
CA ILE A 7 -7.55 13.54 9.45
C ILE A 7 -7.32 12.56 8.30
N VAL A 8 -8.35 11.80 7.94
CA VAL A 8 -8.25 10.79 6.90
C VAL A 8 -8.88 11.30 5.63
N PHE A 9 -8.07 11.33 4.57
CA PHE A 9 -8.51 11.58 3.21
C PHE A 9 -8.52 10.28 2.41
N LEU A 10 -9.45 10.18 1.47
CA LEU A 10 -9.52 9.09 0.50
C LEU A 10 -9.64 9.71 -0.89
N GLU A 11 -8.68 9.39 -1.77
CA GLU A 11 -8.62 9.96 -3.13
C GLU A 11 -8.72 11.51 -3.13
N GLY A 12 -8.09 12.15 -2.14
CA GLY A 12 -8.09 13.62 -1.96
C GLY A 12 -9.32 14.20 -1.29
N GLN A 13 -10.33 13.40 -0.94
CA GLN A 13 -11.54 13.86 -0.25
C GLN A 13 -11.48 13.43 1.22
N ARG A 14 -11.76 14.36 2.13
CA ARG A 14 -11.83 14.06 3.56
C ARG A 14 -13.01 13.13 3.84
N ILE A 15 -12.73 12.03 4.58
CA ILE A 15 -13.74 11.02 4.91
C ILE A 15 -13.97 10.82 6.41
N GLY A 16 -13.06 11.30 7.27
CA GLY A 16 -13.22 11.08 8.71
C GLY A 16 -11.96 11.37 9.51
N ILE A 17 -11.97 10.85 10.73
CA ILE A 17 -10.90 11.08 11.73
C ILE A 17 -10.50 9.74 12.35
N LEU A 18 -9.21 9.42 12.30
CA LEU A 18 -8.58 8.39 13.10
C LEU A 18 -8.14 9.00 14.44
N GLN A 19 -8.48 8.36 15.55
CA GLN A 19 -8.13 8.81 16.90
C GLN A 19 -7.36 7.73 17.65
N GLU A 20 -6.40 8.15 18.48
CA GLU A 20 -5.76 7.33 19.49
C GLU A 20 -6.06 7.95 20.85
N ASP A 21 -6.74 7.18 21.74
CA ASP A 21 -7.03 7.63 23.10
C ASP A 21 -5.79 7.54 24.01
N ILE A 22 -5.94 8.01 25.25
CA ILE A 22 -4.86 8.01 26.27
C ILE A 22 -4.39 6.60 26.65
N SER A 23 -5.18 5.55 26.35
CA SER A 23 -4.85 4.14 26.59
C SER A 23 -4.17 3.47 25.38
N GLY A 24 -4.04 4.20 24.25
CA GLY A 24 -3.49 3.68 23.00
C GLY A 24 -4.49 2.89 22.17
N LYS A 25 -5.78 2.98 22.43
CA LYS A 25 -6.83 2.37 21.60
C LYS A 25 -7.20 3.27 20.44
N HIS A 26 -7.41 2.65 19.28
CA HIS A 26 -7.78 3.37 18.07
C HIS A 26 -9.28 3.34 17.84
N SER A 27 -9.78 4.44 17.25
CA SER A 27 -11.13 4.54 16.72
C SER A 27 -11.12 5.35 15.42
N PHE A 28 -12.05 5.01 14.52
CA PHE A 28 -12.26 5.77 13.28
C PHE A 28 -13.73 6.21 13.20
N ILE A 29 -13.92 7.49 12.94
CA ILE A 29 -15.25 8.12 12.81
C ILE A 29 -15.37 8.73 11.44
N TYR A 30 -16.38 8.31 10.69
CA TYR A 30 -16.70 8.92 9.40
C TYR A 30 -17.27 10.33 9.57
N ASP A 31 -16.90 11.24 8.67
CA ASP A 31 -17.62 12.48 8.49
C ASP A 31 -19.05 12.17 7.96
N ALA A 32 -20.04 12.98 8.35
CA ALA A 32 -21.46 12.75 7.97
C ALA A 32 -21.66 12.61 6.45
N ASN A 33 -20.88 13.35 5.68
CA ASN A 33 -20.95 13.36 4.22
C ASN A 33 -19.76 12.65 3.54
N ALA A 34 -19.15 11.68 4.22
CA ALA A 34 -18.05 10.92 3.63
C ALA A 34 -18.47 10.29 2.30
N PRO A 35 -17.76 10.54 1.18
CA PRO A 35 -18.18 10.07 -0.15
C PRO A 35 -18.00 8.56 -0.33
N ALA A 36 -17.07 7.96 0.41
CA ALA A 36 -16.75 6.53 0.32
C ALA A 36 -16.41 5.96 1.70
N GLN A 37 -16.36 4.65 1.80
CA GLN A 37 -15.89 3.93 2.99
C GLN A 37 -14.38 3.76 2.93
N LEU A 38 -13.74 3.66 4.10
CA LEU A 38 -12.30 3.42 4.24
C LEU A 38 -11.94 1.95 4.02
N SER A 39 -12.84 1.03 4.33
CA SER A 39 -12.65 -0.41 4.17
C SER A 39 -14.00 -1.12 4.09
N LEU A 40 -14.05 -2.25 3.39
CA LEU A 40 -15.23 -3.14 3.36
C LEU A 40 -15.56 -3.68 4.75
N SER A 41 -14.55 -3.86 5.62
CA SER A 41 -14.75 -4.26 7.02
C SER A 41 -15.31 -3.12 7.90
N MET A 42 -15.33 -1.90 7.38
CA MET A 42 -15.79 -0.70 8.09
C MET A 42 -16.79 0.10 7.25
N PRO A 43 -17.99 -0.43 6.90
CA PRO A 43 -18.98 0.33 6.17
C PRO A 43 -19.36 1.63 6.90
N ARG A 44 -19.76 2.65 6.12
CA ARG A 44 -20.10 3.97 6.68
C ARG A 44 -21.22 3.89 7.69
N ARG A 45 -21.00 4.51 8.87
CA ARG A 45 -21.97 4.66 9.95
C ARG A 45 -21.62 5.87 10.81
N SER A 46 -22.57 6.31 11.67
CA SER A 46 -22.37 7.44 12.59
C SER A 46 -21.52 7.08 13.81
N GLU A 47 -21.61 5.82 14.26
CA GLU A 47 -20.88 5.36 15.44
C GLU A 47 -19.40 5.08 15.09
N PRO A 48 -18.48 5.32 16.03
CA PRO A 48 -17.06 5.03 15.81
C PRO A 48 -16.82 3.54 15.51
N TRP A 49 -15.92 3.25 14.59
CA TRP A 49 -15.31 1.93 14.43
C TRP A 49 -14.17 1.78 15.42
N THR A 50 -14.18 0.66 16.16
CA THR A 50 -13.18 0.30 17.17
C THR A 50 -12.82 -1.18 17.07
N GLY A 51 -11.73 -1.59 17.71
CA GLY A 51 -11.32 -2.99 17.76
C GLY A 51 -10.79 -3.52 16.43
N LYS A 52 -11.00 -4.81 16.17
CA LYS A 52 -10.38 -5.52 15.03
C LYS A 52 -10.43 -4.81 13.68
N PRO A 53 -11.56 -4.24 13.21
CA PRO A 53 -11.61 -3.65 11.88
C PRO A 53 -10.62 -2.48 11.69
N ILE A 54 -10.62 -1.52 12.63
CA ILE A 54 -9.71 -0.38 12.52
C ILE A 54 -8.25 -0.77 12.78
N GLU A 55 -7.98 -1.67 13.73
CA GLU A 55 -6.64 -2.15 14.01
C GLU A 55 -6.04 -2.90 12.80
N ALA A 56 -6.81 -3.79 12.18
CA ALA A 56 -6.39 -4.52 10.98
C ALA A 56 -6.13 -3.57 9.80
N TYR A 57 -6.97 -2.55 9.63
CA TYR A 57 -6.80 -1.59 8.55
C TYR A 57 -5.52 -0.77 8.70
N ILE A 58 -5.31 -0.12 9.85
CA ILE A 58 -4.12 0.73 10.07
C ILE A 58 -2.82 -0.08 10.13
N ASP A 59 -2.88 -1.32 10.62
CA ASP A 59 -1.75 -2.24 10.56
C ASP A 59 -1.44 -2.67 9.13
N GLY A 60 -2.49 -2.93 8.34
CA GLY A 60 -2.40 -3.42 6.96
C GLY A 60 -1.80 -2.44 5.97
N VAL A 61 -1.86 -1.11 6.20
CA VAL A 61 -1.24 -0.10 5.32
C VAL A 61 0.23 0.15 5.61
N LEU A 62 0.77 -0.42 6.69
CA LEU A 62 2.16 -0.28 7.11
C LEU A 62 3.03 -1.45 6.62
N PRO A 63 4.38 -1.29 6.56
CA PRO A 63 5.28 -2.42 6.32
C PRO A 63 5.02 -3.57 7.29
N ASP A 64 5.08 -4.83 6.81
CA ASP A 64 4.80 -6.00 7.65
C ASP A 64 5.94 -6.27 8.66
N ASP A 65 7.19 -5.97 8.28
CA ASP A 65 8.37 -6.26 9.11
C ASP A 65 8.48 -5.29 10.31
N PRO A 66 8.44 -5.80 11.56
CA PRO A 66 8.63 -4.98 12.76
C PRO A 66 10.00 -4.28 12.84
N MET A 67 11.05 -4.86 12.23
CA MET A 67 12.39 -4.22 12.18
C MET A 67 12.33 -2.97 11.30
N MET A 68 11.67 -3.07 10.15
CA MET A 68 11.44 -1.96 9.24
C MET A 68 10.63 -0.84 9.92
N ARG A 69 9.53 -1.18 10.62
CA ARG A 69 8.74 -0.21 11.38
C ARG A 69 9.57 0.52 12.43
N ARG A 70 10.47 -0.19 13.13
CA ARG A 70 11.39 0.44 14.10
C ARG A 70 12.42 1.35 13.43
N ALA A 71 12.95 0.94 12.27
CA ALA A 71 13.89 1.76 11.50
C ALA A 71 13.23 3.08 11.04
N ILE A 72 12.00 3.00 10.51
CA ILE A 72 11.17 4.16 10.16
C ILE A 72 10.90 5.01 11.41
N GLY A 73 10.46 4.39 12.51
CA GLY A 73 10.21 5.09 13.76
C GLY A 73 11.42 5.87 14.26
N LYS A 74 12.61 5.28 14.20
CA LYS A 74 13.87 5.95 14.54
C LYS A 74 14.18 7.13 13.61
N GLN A 75 13.97 6.96 12.31
CA GLN A 75 14.20 7.99 11.29
C GLN A 75 13.32 9.22 11.52
N TYR A 76 12.06 9.03 11.84
CA TYR A 76 11.08 10.12 12.01
C TYR A 76 10.86 10.52 13.47
N GLY A 77 11.59 9.94 14.42
CA GLY A 77 11.47 10.27 15.85
C GLY A 77 10.14 9.87 16.48
N VAL A 78 9.50 8.81 15.95
CA VAL A 78 8.21 8.29 16.44
C VAL A 78 8.32 6.85 16.94
N ASN A 79 7.33 6.38 17.70
CA ASN A 79 7.31 4.99 18.16
C ASN A 79 6.97 4.03 17.01
N GLY A 80 7.97 3.28 16.52
CA GLY A 80 7.82 2.30 15.46
C GLY A 80 6.92 1.09 15.78
N ASN A 81 6.55 0.88 17.03
CA ASN A 81 5.60 -0.18 17.42
C ASN A 81 4.14 0.35 17.51
N ASN A 82 3.92 1.64 17.29
CA ASN A 82 2.59 2.25 17.33
C ASN A 82 2.15 2.61 15.90
N PRO A 83 1.13 1.92 15.34
CA PRO A 83 0.63 2.19 13.99
C PRO A 83 0.18 3.64 13.78
N PHE A 84 -0.51 4.24 14.76
CA PHE A 84 -0.93 5.63 14.69
C PHE A 84 0.26 6.59 14.56
N ALA A 85 1.31 6.39 15.37
CA ALA A 85 2.50 7.20 15.33
C ALA A 85 3.26 7.07 14.00
N LEU A 86 3.34 5.86 13.44
CA LEU A 86 3.90 5.64 12.11
C LEU A 86 3.08 6.34 11.04
N LEU A 87 1.74 6.19 11.03
CA LEU A 87 0.87 6.84 10.07
C LEU A 87 0.94 8.37 10.16
N SER A 88 1.15 8.95 11.35
CA SER A 88 1.37 10.39 11.48
C SER A 88 2.64 10.87 10.79
N ALA A 89 3.63 10.00 10.63
CA ALA A 89 4.92 10.32 10.02
C ALA A 89 4.97 10.01 8.52
N ILE A 90 4.41 8.85 8.10
CA ILE A 90 4.57 8.34 6.72
C ILE A 90 3.24 8.09 6.00
N GLY A 91 2.11 8.51 6.57
CA GLY A 91 0.77 8.20 6.05
C GLY A 91 0.29 9.09 4.90
N LEU A 92 1.14 9.95 4.30
CA LEU A 92 0.71 10.87 3.23
C LEU A 92 0.58 10.20 1.85
N ASP A 93 1.22 9.05 1.62
CA ASP A 93 1.09 8.28 0.38
C ASP A 93 1.07 6.77 0.66
N CYS A 94 -0.06 6.27 1.09
CA CYS A 94 -0.27 4.85 1.39
C CYS A 94 -0.54 4.01 0.14
N ALA A 95 -0.55 2.69 0.31
CA ALA A 95 -1.20 1.80 -0.64
C ALA A 95 -2.68 2.20 -0.76
N GLY A 96 -3.16 2.31 -2.00
CA GLY A 96 -4.50 2.83 -2.28
C GLY A 96 -4.62 4.35 -2.22
N GLY A 97 -5.81 4.81 -1.93
CA GLY A 97 -6.21 6.22 -1.92
C GLY A 97 -6.15 6.90 -0.56
N ALA A 98 -5.88 6.15 0.52
CA ALA A 98 -5.90 6.69 1.87
C ALA A 98 -4.67 7.56 2.18
N GLN A 99 -4.92 8.67 2.89
CA GLN A 99 -3.90 9.57 3.41
C GLN A 99 -4.27 9.94 4.86
N PHE A 100 -3.27 9.87 5.75
CA PHE A 100 -3.41 10.18 7.17
C PHE A 100 -2.64 11.46 7.48
N VAL A 101 -3.35 12.53 7.79
CA VAL A 101 -2.78 13.87 7.90
C VAL A 101 -2.92 14.39 9.32
N PRO A 102 -1.82 14.74 10.00
CA PRO A 102 -1.88 15.47 11.26
C PRO A 102 -2.68 16.78 11.11
N PRO A 103 -3.56 17.14 12.06
CA PRO A 103 -4.41 18.33 11.94
C PRO A 103 -3.65 19.62 11.65
N GLU A 104 -2.46 19.77 12.21
CA GLU A 104 -1.58 20.92 12.01
C GLU A 104 -0.98 21.04 10.61
N GLN A 105 -1.01 19.94 9.84
CA GLN A 105 -0.46 19.88 8.48
C GLN A 105 -1.53 20.03 7.39
N ILE A 106 -2.82 20.13 7.74
CA ILE A 106 -3.92 20.15 6.76
C ILE A 106 -3.77 21.28 5.74
N GLU A 107 -3.47 22.48 6.21
CA GLU A 107 -3.32 23.64 5.30
C GLU A 107 -2.08 23.46 4.41
N THR A 108 -0.97 22.97 4.99
CA THR A 108 0.24 22.65 4.21
C THR A 108 -0.04 21.59 3.13
N VAL A 109 -0.85 20.56 3.46
CA VAL A 109 -1.20 19.48 2.52
C VAL A 109 -2.11 19.98 1.40
N LYS A 110 -3.02 20.94 1.68
CA LYS A 110 -3.93 21.50 0.68
C LYS A 110 -3.26 22.49 -0.26
N ASP A 111 -2.38 23.35 0.28
CA ASP A 111 -1.85 24.51 -0.41
C ASP A 111 -0.42 24.32 -0.94
N ALA A 112 0.35 23.40 -0.37
CA ALA A 112 1.69 23.13 -0.85
C ALA A 112 1.65 22.28 -2.13
N PRO A 113 2.21 22.77 -3.24
CA PRO A 113 2.49 21.90 -4.37
C PRO A 113 3.41 20.77 -3.88
N TYR A 114 3.02 19.53 -4.14
CA TYR A 114 3.92 18.40 -3.89
C TYR A 114 5.25 18.62 -4.61
N SER A 115 6.33 18.21 -3.96
CA SER A 115 7.69 18.35 -4.49
C SER A 115 8.16 17.03 -5.07
N LEU A 116 8.65 17.09 -6.30
CA LEU A 116 9.35 15.99 -6.97
C LEU A 116 10.84 16.35 -7.07
N VAL A 117 11.66 15.64 -6.33
CA VAL A 117 13.12 15.85 -6.31
C VAL A 117 13.78 14.84 -7.25
N PRO A 118 14.49 15.27 -8.32
CA PRO A 118 15.14 14.35 -9.24
C PRO A 118 16.13 13.43 -8.53
N ILE A 119 16.06 12.13 -8.82
CA ILE A 119 17.00 11.12 -8.32
C ILE A 119 17.69 10.42 -9.49
N SER A 120 19.01 10.25 -9.41
CA SER A 120 19.80 9.58 -10.43
C SER A 120 19.78 8.06 -10.28
N GLU A 121 20.06 7.32 -11.35
CA GLU A 121 20.20 5.85 -11.29
C GLU A 121 21.30 5.40 -10.31
N LYS A 122 22.33 6.21 -10.08
CA LYS A 122 23.36 5.93 -9.10
C LYS A 122 22.80 5.99 -7.66
N GLU A 123 22.00 6.97 -7.36
CA GLU A 123 21.36 7.11 -6.05
C GLU A 123 20.32 6.00 -5.82
N ILE A 124 19.57 5.63 -6.87
CA ILE A 124 18.64 4.47 -6.80
C ILE A 124 19.42 3.19 -6.51
N GLU A 125 20.53 2.92 -7.23
CA GLU A 125 21.40 1.78 -6.95
C GLU A 125 21.89 1.77 -5.50
N GLN A 126 22.37 2.90 -4.99
CA GLN A 126 22.85 3.02 -3.60
C GLN A 126 21.74 2.71 -2.59
N ARG A 127 20.53 3.20 -2.82
CA ARG A 127 19.35 2.90 -1.96
C ARG A 127 19.00 1.41 -1.99
N LEU A 128 18.90 0.82 -3.19
CA LEU A 128 18.60 -0.61 -3.35
C LEU A 128 19.64 -1.50 -2.67
N THR A 129 20.93 -1.16 -2.82
CA THR A 129 22.02 -1.90 -2.17
C THR A 129 21.98 -1.75 -0.65
N SER A 130 21.68 -0.55 -0.16
CA SER A 130 21.57 -0.28 1.29
C SER A 130 20.46 -1.09 1.95
N ILE A 131 19.26 -1.14 1.36
CA ILE A 131 18.15 -1.90 1.94
C ILE A 131 18.35 -3.40 1.81
N ALA A 132 18.88 -3.89 0.69
CA ALA A 132 19.14 -5.32 0.50
C ALA A 132 20.24 -5.88 1.41
N GLY A 133 21.14 -5.03 1.89
CA GLY A 133 22.28 -5.45 2.75
C GLY A 133 22.05 -5.29 4.25
N THR A 134 20.97 -4.63 4.68
CA THR A 134 20.81 -4.21 6.08
C THR A 134 19.35 -4.29 6.52
N SER A 135 19.00 -5.33 7.26
CA SER A 135 17.63 -5.52 7.82
C SER A 135 17.12 -4.39 8.73
N ASN A 136 17.95 -3.40 9.03
CA ASN A 136 17.65 -2.26 9.92
C ASN A 136 17.62 -0.90 9.16
N ALA A 137 17.78 -0.88 7.84
CA ALA A 137 17.70 0.34 7.06
C ALA A 137 16.25 0.70 6.75
N SER A 138 15.88 1.98 6.87
CA SER A 138 14.58 2.44 6.37
C SER A 138 14.55 2.39 4.85
N TRP A 139 13.41 2.01 4.28
CA TRP A 139 13.18 2.03 2.85
C TRP A 139 13.08 3.44 2.25
N GLN A 140 12.92 4.45 3.10
CA GLN A 140 12.62 5.83 2.72
C GLN A 140 13.84 6.74 2.83
N ALA A 141 13.93 7.75 1.97
CA ALA A 141 14.79 8.90 2.20
C ALA A 141 14.22 9.81 3.31
N SER A 142 15.01 10.77 3.78
CA SER A 142 14.71 11.59 4.98
C SER A 142 13.37 12.32 4.94
N ASP A 143 12.91 12.74 3.76
CA ASP A 143 11.72 13.59 3.61
C ASP A 143 10.59 12.93 2.81
N GLU A 144 10.66 11.60 2.64
CA GLU A 144 9.61 10.80 1.99
C GLU A 144 8.58 10.34 3.03
N HIS A 145 7.30 10.41 2.69
CA HIS A 145 6.18 10.10 3.58
C HIS A 145 5.21 9.05 3.00
N TRP A 146 5.75 8.07 2.26
CA TRP A 146 4.95 6.97 1.72
C TRP A 146 4.95 5.74 2.64
N SER A 147 3.85 5.00 2.62
CA SER A 147 3.68 3.74 3.35
C SER A 147 3.18 2.65 2.42
N LEU A 148 3.93 1.59 2.31
CA LEU A 148 3.57 0.40 1.53
C LEU A 148 3.67 -0.85 2.38
N ASN A 149 2.65 -1.68 2.30
CA ASN A 149 2.59 -2.97 2.99
C ASN A 149 3.56 -4.01 2.40
N GLY A 150 3.65 -5.17 3.06
CA GLY A 150 4.50 -6.30 2.69
C GLY A 150 5.85 -6.32 3.40
N ALA A 151 6.48 -7.49 3.41
CA ALA A 151 7.72 -7.75 4.15
C ALA A 151 9.00 -7.57 3.31
N GLN A 152 8.90 -7.66 1.98
CA GLN A 152 10.04 -7.54 1.08
C GLN A 152 10.54 -6.10 1.00
N ASP A 153 11.86 -5.92 1.01
CA ASP A 153 12.52 -4.64 0.80
C ASP A 153 12.09 -3.98 -0.51
N LYS A 154 11.78 -2.70 -0.45
CA LYS A 154 11.32 -1.90 -1.59
C LYS A 154 11.61 -0.42 -1.41
N ILE A 155 11.69 0.30 -2.53
CA ILE A 155 11.57 1.76 -2.53
C ILE A 155 10.40 2.17 -3.43
N ALA A 156 9.79 3.31 -3.14
CA ALA A 156 8.73 3.87 -3.96
C ALA A 156 9.20 5.21 -4.54
N LEU A 157 9.08 5.36 -5.84
CA LEU A 157 9.49 6.57 -6.55
C LEU A 157 8.40 7.05 -7.51
N HIS A 158 8.48 8.32 -7.87
CA HIS A 158 7.69 8.88 -8.95
C HIS A 158 8.48 8.81 -10.26
N TYR A 159 7.84 8.34 -11.34
CA TYR A 159 8.43 8.32 -12.67
C TYR A 159 7.61 9.17 -13.62
N ALA A 160 8.23 10.16 -14.22
CA ALA A 160 7.59 11.03 -15.21
C ALA A 160 8.60 11.52 -16.24
N ASN A 161 8.17 11.65 -17.49
CA ASN A 161 8.98 12.19 -18.60
C ASN A 161 10.37 11.53 -18.74
N GLY A 162 10.44 10.21 -18.54
CA GLY A 162 11.67 9.45 -18.66
C GLY A 162 12.65 9.60 -17.49
N LYS A 163 12.25 10.23 -16.37
CA LYS A 163 13.10 10.50 -15.22
C LYS A 163 12.46 10.01 -13.92
N TRP A 164 13.32 9.68 -12.96
CA TRP A 164 12.95 9.28 -11.61
C TRP A 164 12.99 10.46 -10.65
N TYR A 165 12.08 10.45 -9.68
CA TYR A 165 11.97 11.46 -8.65
C TYR A 165 11.62 10.82 -7.30
N GLU A 166 12.18 11.36 -6.24
CA GLU A 166 11.66 11.20 -4.89
C GLU A 166 10.37 12.00 -4.75
N ALA A 167 9.39 11.41 -4.09
CA ALA A 167 8.08 12.04 -3.86
C ALA A 167 8.02 12.59 -2.43
N HIS A 168 8.06 13.91 -2.30
CA HIS A 168 8.05 14.59 -1.01
C HIS A 168 6.68 15.21 -0.69
N GLY A 169 6.34 15.26 0.60
CA GLY A 169 5.04 15.75 1.06
C GLY A 169 3.90 14.85 0.60
N THR A 170 2.93 15.41 -0.11
CA THR A 170 1.77 14.68 -0.64
C THR A 170 1.97 14.14 -2.05
N ALA A 171 3.17 14.27 -2.60
CA ALA A 171 3.46 13.78 -3.94
C ALA A 171 3.18 12.27 -4.04
N PRO A 172 2.42 11.81 -5.03
CA PRO A 172 2.15 10.39 -5.21
C PRO A 172 3.37 9.69 -5.79
N THR A 173 3.78 8.58 -5.20
CA THR A 173 4.68 7.65 -5.86
C THR A 173 3.92 6.87 -6.93
N THR A 174 4.58 6.53 -8.04
CA THR A 174 3.95 5.85 -9.19
C THR A 174 4.52 4.46 -9.47
N HIS A 175 5.67 4.16 -8.91
CA HIS A 175 6.37 2.88 -9.10
C HIS A 175 6.93 2.36 -7.79
N ILE A 176 6.96 1.04 -7.68
CA ILE A 176 7.62 0.29 -6.62
C ILE A 176 8.82 -0.41 -7.25
N ILE A 177 9.99 -0.27 -6.63
CA ILE A 177 11.22 -0.90 -7.09
C ILE A 177 11.69 -1.85 -6.00
N LYS A 178 11.79 -3.13 -6.31
CA LYS A 178 12.20 -4.19 -5.39
C LYS A 178 13.56 -4.73 -5.83
N PRO A 179 14.60 -4.67 -5.00
CA PRO A 179 15.78 -5.49 -5.21
C PRO A 179 15.39 -6.96 -5.04
N GLY A 180 16.14 -7.88 -5.61
CA GLY A 180 15.97 -9.30 -5.31
C GLY A 180 16.23 -9.57 -3.83
N ILE A 181 15.62 -10.63 -3.30
CA ILE A 181 15.92 -11.12 -1.95
C ILE A 181 17.32 -11.72 -1.98
N HIS A 182 18.24 -11.18 -1.16
CA HIS A 182 19.67 -11.55 -1.17
C HIS A 182 19.93 -13.07 -1.02
N ALA A 183 19.09 -13.76 -0.26
CA ALA A 183 19.21 -15.21 -0.04
C ALA A 183 18.69 -16.06 -1.21
N LEU A 184 18.01 -15.45 -2.20
CA LEU A 184 17.39 -16.16 -3.34
C LEU A 184 18.07 -15.73 -4.64
N HIS A 185 18.55 -16.74 -5.39
CA HIS A 185 19.21 -16.50 -6.66
C HIS A 185 18.21 -15.92 -7.69
N GLU A 186 18.56 -14.80 -8.30
CA GLU A 186 17.79 -14.12 -9.37
C GLU A 186 16.30 -13.89 -9.06
N GLN A 187 15.93 -13.65 -7.78
CA GLN A 187 14.54 -13.56 -7.35
C GLN A 187 13.77 -12.45 -8.10
N ALA A 188 14.36 -11.26 -8.30
CA ALA A 188 13.70 -10.17 -9.03
C ALA A 188 13.42 -10.53 -10.51
N PHE A 189 14.30 -11.31 -11.15
CA PHE A 189 14.10 -11.80 -12.50
C PHE A 189 13.04 -12.91 -12.53
N ASN A 190 13.05 -13.81 -11.56
CA ASN A 190 12.04 -14.87 -11.43
C ASN A 190 10.63 -14.27 -11.25
N GLU A 191 10.48 -13.28 -10.35
CA GLU A 191 9.20 -12.58 -10.16
C GLU A 191 8.75 -11.91 -11.48
N TYR A 192 9.66 -11.26 -12.21
CA TYR A 192 9.36 -10.67 -13.52
C TYR A 192 8.86 -11.70 -14.53
N ILE A 193 9.51 -12.86 -14.67
CA ILE A 193 9.10 -13.91 -15.62
C ILE A 193 7.74 -14.49 -15.23
N CYS A 194 7.50 -14.75 -13.93
CA CYS A 194 6.20 -15.23 -13.45
C CYS A 194 5.08 -14.23 -13.81
N MET A 195 5.27 -12.94 -13.52
CA MET A 195 4.30 -11.90 -13.86
C MET A 195 4.05 -11.82 -15.36
N LYS A 196 5.08 -11.87 -16.19
CA LYS A 196 4.93 -11.87 -17.66
C LYS A 196 4.21 -13.11 -18.17
N THR A 197 4.50 -14.26 -17.62
CA THR A 197 3.83 -15.52 -17.99
C THR A 197 2.35 -15.48 -17.65
N ILE A 198 1.99 -15.05 -16.44
CA ILE A 198 0.61 -14.91 -15.98
C ILE A 198 -0.14 -13.90 -16.87
N GLY A 199 0.47 -12.76 -17.17
CA GLY A 199 -0.12 -11.76 -18.07
C GLY A 199 -0.32 -12.28 -19.50
N ALA A 200 0.58 -13.11 -20.02
CA ALA A 200 0.44 -13.75 -21.34
C ALA A 200 -0.73 -14.76 -21.39
N LEU A 201 -1.19 -15.29 -20.25
CA LEU A 201 -2.40 -16.10 -20.13
C LEU A 201 -3.68 -15.27 -20.11
N GLY A 202 -3.60 -13.94 -20.25
CA GLY A 202 -4.74 -13.03 -20.25
C GLY A 202 -5.25 -12.65 -18.86
N ILE A 203 -4.47 -12.91 -17.80
CA ILE A 203 -4.83 -12.55 -16.44
C ILE A 203 -4.28 -11.17 -16.13
N PRO A 204 -5.10 -10.28 -15.53
CA PRO A 204 -4.62 -8.97 -15.12
C PRO A 204 -3.49 -9.09 -14.09
N VAL A 205 -2.33 -8.51 -14.43
CA VAL A 205 -1.15 -8.43 -13.56
C VAL A 205 -0.62 -7.01 -13.54
N ALA A 206 0.07 -6.65 -12.46
CA ALA A 206 0.79 -5.39 -12.40
C ALA A 206 1.77 -5.25 -13.57
N GLN A 207 1.87 -4.05 -14.14
CA GLN A 207 2.83 -3.80 -15.20
C GLN A 207 4.24 -3.78 -14.61
N THR A 208 5.04 -4.78 -14.98
CA THR A 208 6.39 -4.96 -14.45
C THR A 208 7.45 -4.89 -15.54
N THR A 209 8.63 -4.42 -15.17
CA THR A 209 9.85 -4.49 -15.97
C THR A 209 11.01 -4.95 -15.09
N PHE A 210 11.87 -5.81 -15.63
CA PHE A 210 13.16 -6.12 -15.01
C PHE A 210 14.19 -5.09 -15.47
N ARG A 211 14.91 -4.47 -14.55
CA ARG A 211 15.83 -3.39 -14.84
C ARG A 211 17.12 -3.53 -14.03
N MET A 212 18.24 -3.16 -14.67
CA MET A 212 19.53 -3.00 -14.00
C MET A 212 19.73 -1.52 -13.66
N PHE A 213 19.76 -1.18 -12.40
CA PHE A 213 20.22 0.15 -11.96
C PHE A 213 21.73 0.07 -11.77
N ARG A 214 22.46 0.45 -12.82
CA ARG A 214 23.92 0.29 -12.96
C ARG A 214 24.37 -1.16 -12.81
N GLY A 215 24.55 -1.67 -11.62
CA GLY A 215 24.94 -3.06 -11.33
C GLY A 215 23.92 -3.86 -10.51
N THR A 216 22.87 -3.20 -9.99
CA THR A 216 21.89 -3.82 -9.12
C THR A 216 20.62 -4.19 -9.88
N PRO A 217 20.28 -5.50 -9.96
CA PRO A 217 19.04 -5.95 -10.58
C PRO A 217 17.85 -5.59 -9.72
N ALA A 218 16.75 -5.19 -10.34
CA ALA A 218 15.51 -4.90 -9.63
C ALA A 218 14.26 -5.18 -10.49
N LEU A 219 13.18 -5.55 -9.83
CA LEU A 219 11.84 -5.53 -10.40
C LEU A 219 11.26 -4.13 -10.22
N VAL A 220 10.81 -3.53 -11.29
CA VAL A 220 10.09 -2.26 -11.29
C VAL A 220 8.63 -2.54 -11.60
N SER A 221 7.74 -2.24 -10.67
CA SER A 221 6.30 -2.39 -10.82
C SER A 221 5.62 -1.03 -10.89
N THR A 222 4.82 -0.81 -11.93
CA THR A 222 3.94 0.36 -11.98
C THR A 222 2.79 0.15 -10.99
N ARG A 223 2.56 1.13 -10.14
CA ARG A 223 1.44 1.10 -9.18
C ARG A 223 0.11 1.15 -9.92
N TRP A 224 -0.69 0.09 -9.81
CA TRP A 224 -2.02 0.01 -10.41
C TRP A 224 -3.09 0.82 -9.65
N ASP A 225 -2.78 1.22 -8.41
CA ASP A 225 -3.59 2.14 -7.60
C ASP A 225 -3.27 3.63 -7.90
N ARG A 226 -2.64 3.91 -9.03
CA ARG A 226 -2.32 5.26 -9.52
C ARG A 226 -2.76 5.41 -10.96
N LYS A 227 -3.66 6.36 -11.22
CA LYS A 227 -4.12 6.71 -12.57
C LYS A 227 -3.42 7.97 -13.03
N ILE A 228 -2.59 7.83 -14.05
CA ILE A 228 -1.89 8.96 -14.66
C ILE A 228 -2.77 9.52 -15.79
N SER A 229 -3.05 10.81 -15.76
CA SER A 229 -3.80 11.54 -16.77
C SER A 229 -3.09 12.84 -17.13
N THR A 230 -3.40 13.43 -18.28
CA THR A 230 -2.91 14.75 -18.67
C THR A 230 -4.04 15.75 -18.59
N VAL A 231 -3.88 16.77 -17.75
CA VAL A 231 -4.83 17.86 -17.61
C VAL A 231 -4.12 19.17 -17.94
N ASN A 232 -4.60 19.91 -18.92
CA ASN A 232 -4.00 21.18 -19.40
C ASN A 232 -2.49 21.06 -19.74
N GLY A 233 -2.08 19.91 -20.29
CA GLY A 233 -0.66 19.64 -20.63
C GLY A 233 0.23 19.21 -19.47
N HIS A 234 -0.30 19.12 -18.26
CA HIS A 234 0.43 18.65 -17.09
C HIS A 234 0.03 17.22 -16.71
N SER A 235 1.00 16.41 -16.32
CA SER A 235 0.73 15.07 -15.78
C SER A 235 0.12 15.19 -14.39
N VAL A 236 -1.04 14.59 -14.20
CA VAL A 236 -1.75 14.50 -12.92
C VAL A 236 -1.87 13.04 -12.54
N VAL A 237 -1.47 12.71 -11.33
CA VAL A 237 -1.59 11.37 -10.76
C VAL A 237 -2.72 11.35 -9.75
N GLN A 238 -3.75 10.59 -10.04
CA GLN A 238 -4.87 10.33 -9.13
C GLN A 238 -4.62 9.03 -8.38
N ARG A 239 -4.89 9.02 -7.07
CA ARG A 239 -4.92 7.81 -6.25
C ARG A 239 -6.24 7.08 -6.50
N ILE A 240 -6.17 5.75 -6.55
CA ILE A 240 -7.34 4.88 -6.58
C ILE A 240 -7.31 4.09 -5.28
N HIS A 241 -8.43 4.06 -4.55
CA HIS A 241 -8.47 3.32 -3.31
C HIS A 241 -8.33 1.82 -3.54
N GLN A 242 -7.62 1.16 -2.63
CA GLN A 242 -7.45 -0.28 -2.56
C GLN A 242 -7.32 -0.76 -1.12
N GLU A 243 -7.65 -2.00 -0.89
CA GLU A 243 -7.31 -2.72 0.32
C GLU A 243 -7.01 -4.19 0.03
N ASP A 244 -6.18 -4.84 0.86
CA ASP A 244 -5.95 -6.28 0.78
C ASP A 244 -7.06 -7.06 1.52
N PHE A 245 -7.13 -8.40 1.31
CA PHE A 245 -8.18 -9.19 1.95
C PHE A 245 -8.00 -9.40 3.44
N CYS A 246 -6.85 -9.12 4.04
CA CYS A 246 -6.75 -9.03 5.50
C CYS A 246 -7.49 -7.79 6.01
N GLN A 247 -7.31 -6.63 5.38
CA GLN A 247 -8.04 -5.40 5.71
C GLN A 247 -9.54 -5.56 5.48
N ALA A 248 -9.93 -6.04 4.29
CA ALA A 248 -11.33 -6.23 3.89
C ALA A 248 -12.11 -7.20 4.80
N THR A 249 -11.42 -8.13 5.46
CA THR A 249 -12.01 -9.13 6.37
C THR A 249 -11.66 -8.92 7.85
N ALA A 250 -11.05 -7.77 8.18
CA ALA A 250 -10.64 -7.40 9.54
C ALA A 250 -9.68 -8.38 10.23
N HIS A 251 -8.70 -8.92 9.47
CA HIS A 251 -7.62 -9.75 10.00
C HIS A 251 -6.32 -8.94 10.12
N PRO A 252 -5.61 -8.99 11.24
CA PRO A 252 -4.33 -8.33 11.40
C PRO A 252 -3.26 -9.00 10.52
N THR A 253 -2.17 -8.28 10.23
CA THR A 253 -1.07 -8.77 9.38
C THR A 253 -0.47 -10.09 9.84
N GLN A 254 -0.45 -10.35 11.15
CA GLN A 254 0.05 -11.60 11.74
C GLN A 254 -0.80 -12.81 11.39
N GLU A 255 -2.08 -12.59 11.07
CA GLU A 255 -3.05 -13.62 10.66
C GLU A 255 -3.21 -13.66 9.12
N LYS A 256 -2.18 -13.29 8.33
CA LYS A 256 -2.29 -13.24 6.87
C LYS A 256 -2.40 -14.61 6.18
N TYR A 257 -1.90 -15.66 6.82
CA TYR A 257 -2.06 -17.05 6.34
C TYR A 257 -3.28 -17.71 6.99
N GLN A 258 -3.97 -18.54 6.24
CA GLN A 258 -5.10 -19.34 6.77
C GLN A 258 -4.65 -20.24 7.92
N SER A 259 -3.44 -20.80 7.88
CA SER A 259 -2.86 -21.59 8.97
C SER A 259 -2.72 -20.82 10.28
N ASP A 260 -2.60 -19.51 10.21
CA ASP A 260 -2.37 -18.63 11.36
C ASP A 260 -3.67 -17.96 11.84
N GLY A 261 -4.82 -18.41 11.31
CA GLY A 261 -6.15 -17.89 11.66
C GLY A 261 -6.69 -16.84 10.71
N GLY A 262 -6.02 -16.59 9.59
CA GLY A 262 -6.45 -15.65 8.56
C GLY A 262 -7.56 -16.17 7.66
N PRO A 263 -8.05 -15.33 6.74
CA PRO A 263 -9.18 -15.68 5.90
C PRO A 263 -8.82 -16.81 4.93
N SER A 264 -9.69 -17.81 4.87
CA SER A 264 -9.62 -18.86 3.85
C SER A 264 -10.02 -18.31 2.48
N ALA A 265 -9.72 -19.06 1.42
CA ALA A 265 -10.22 -18.73 0.08
C ALA A 265 -11.76 -18.62 0.05
N GLN A 266 -12.46 -19.41 0.85
CA GLN A 266 -13.93 -19.37 0.96
C GLN A 266 -14.39 -18.07 1.64
N ASP A 267 -13.71 -17.62 2.68
CA ASP A 267 -14.01 -16.34 3.38
C ASP A 267 -13.80 -15.15 2.43
N ILE A 268 -12.71 -15.17 1.65
CA ILE A 268 -12.41 -14.16 0.63
C ILE A 268 -13.53 -14.11 -0.41
N ILE A 269 -13.94 -15.24 -0.97
CA ILE A 269 -15.03 -15.31 -1.94
C ILE A 269 -16.35 -14.81 -1.33
N GLN A 270 -16.63 -15.16 -0.09
CA GLN A 270 -17.82 -14.66 0.59
C GLN A 270 -17.76 -13.16 0.80
N CYS A 271 -16.59 -12.61 1.15
CA CYS A 271 -16.36 -11.16 1.21
C CYS A 271 -16.63 -10.49 -0.15
N MET A 272 -16.09 -11.05 -1.24
CA MET A 272 -16.32 -10.54 -2.60
C MET A 272 -17.81 -10.52 -2.95
N ARG A 273 -18.54 -11.60 -2.69
CA ARG A 273 -19.99 -11.72 -2.96
C ARG A 273 -20.82 -10.74 -2.13
N ASN A 274 -20.52 -10.62 -0.83
CA ASN A 274 -21.21 -9.70 0.08
C ASN A 274 -21.05 -8.22 -0.36
N ASN A 275 -19.97 -7.91 -1.08
CA ASN A 275 -19.67 -6.56 -1.57
C ASN A 275 -19.95 -6.40 -3.07
N ASN A 276 -20.76 -7.29 -3.66
CA ASN A 276 -21.24 -7.21 -5.04
C ASN A 276 -20.15 -7.19 -6.11
N LEU A 277 -19.00 -7.83 -5.88
CA LEU A 277 -18.02 -8.06 -6.92
C LEU A 277 -18.60 -8.98 -8.01
N SER A 278 -18.14 -8.84 -9.23
CA SER A 278 -18.63 -9.63 -10.35
C SER A 278 -18.17 -11.09 -10.27
N GLU A 279 -18.90 -12.01 -10.91
CA GLU A 279 -18.46 -13.40 -11.04
C GLU A 279 -17.14 -13.51 -11.83
N ILE A 280 -16.81 -12.51 -12.66
CA ILE A 280 -15.52 -12.44 -13.36
C ILE A 280 -14.39 -12.17 -12.34
N ASP A 281 -14.59 -11.26 -11.41
CA ASP A 281 -13.60 -10.96 -10.34
C ASP A 281 -13.37 -12.22 -9.47
N ILE A 282 -14.45 -12.91 -9.10
CA ILE A 282 -14.37 -14.15 -8.31
C ILE A 282 -13.64 -15.24 -9.11
N ALA A 283 -13.93 -15.39 -10.41
CA ALA A 283 -13.23 -16.32 -11.27
C ALA A 283 -11.73 -15.99 -11.39
N GLN A 284 -11.37 -14.72 -11.50
CA GLN A 284 -9.98 -14.28 -11.52
C GLN A 284 -9.23 -14.65 -10.22
N PHE A 285 -9.87 -14.49 -9.05
CA PHE A 285 -9.29 -14.93 -7.79
C PHE A 285 -9.05 -16.44 -7.77
N TYR A 286 -10.02 -17.26 -8.21
CA TYR A 286 -9.83 -18.72 -8.33
C TYR A 286 -8.66 -19.07 -9.26
N ILE A 287 -8.59 -18.41 -10.41
CA ILE A 287 -7.51 -18.63 -11.39
C ILE A 287 -6.16 -18.26 -10.75
N ALA A 288 -6.09 -17.15 -9.99
CA ALA A 288 -4.88 -16.77 -9.28
C ALA A 288 -4.41 -17.84 -8.28
N LEU A 289 -5.34 -18.46 -7.53
CA LEU A 289 -5.00 -19.57 -6.62
C LEU A 289 -4.46 -20.79 -7.40
N VAL A 290 -5.12 -21.16 -8.50
CA VAL A 290 -4.67 -22.27 -9.35
C VAL A 290 -3.28 -22.01 -9.93
N ILE A 291 -3.02 -20.81 -10.41
CA ILE A 291 -1.71 -20.44 -10.94
C ILE A 291 -0.63 -20.51 -9.86
N ASN A 292 -0.89 -19.95 -8.68
CA ASN A 292 0.05 -20.05 -7.56
C ASN A 292 0.38 -21.50 -7.22
N PHE A 293 -0.60 -22.39 -7.24
CA PHE A 293 -0.37 -23.82 -7.06
C PHE A 293 0.51 -24.41 -8.18
N LEU A 294 0.22 -24.09 -9.43
CA LEU A 294 0.94 -24.63 -10.59
C LEU A 294 2.40 -24.18 -10.68
N ILE A 295 2.69 -22.93 -10.29
CA ILE A 295 4.06 -22.39 -10.30
C ILE A 295 4.81 -22.63 -8.99
N GLY A 296 4.20 -23.29 -8.01
CA GLY A 296 4.79 -23.49 -6.68
C GLY A 296 4.91 -22.22 -5.87
N GLY A 297 3.99 -21.25 -6.07
CA GLY A 297 3.93 -19.98 -5.34
C GLY A 297 3.49 -20.21 -3.90
N THR A 298 4.44 -20.37 -2.99
CA THR A 298 4.18 -20.73 -1.59
C THR A 298 3.72 -19.56 -0.72
N ASP A 299 3.86 -18.32 -1.19
CA ASP A 299 3.53 -17.10 -0.44
C ASP A 299 2.14 -16.53 -0.81
N ALA A 300 1.18 -17.38 -1.14
CA ALA A 300 -0.17 -17.00 -1.57
C ALA A 300 -1.10 -16.73 -0.36
N HIS A 301 -0.79 -15.75 0.45
CA HIS A 301 -1.61 -15.34 1.60
C HIS A 301 -2.58 -14.19 1.26
N ALA A 302 -3.53 -13.90 2.16
CA ALA A 302 -4.61 -12.93 1.92
C ALA A 302 -4.15 -11.50 1.58
N LYS A 303 -2.97 -11.07 2.06
CA LYS A 303 -2.41 -9.75 1.73
C LYS A 303 -1.82 -9.65 0.31
N ASN A 304 -1.63 -10.77 -0.39
CA ASN A 304 -1.15 -10.76 -1.78
C ASN A 304 -2.28 -10.57 -2.79
N TYR A 305 -3.51 -10.56 -2.32
CA TYR A 305 -4.71 -10.30 -3.13
C TYR A 305 -5.40 -9.05 -2.61
N ALA A 306 -5.82 -8.19 -3.52
CA ALA A 306 -6.39 -6.91 -3.18
C ALA A 306 -7.65 -6.58 -3.99
N LEU A 307 -8.37 -5.59 -3.53
CA LEU A 307 -9.51 -4.99 -4.19
C LEU A 307 -9.18 -3.56 -4.60
N LEU A 308 -9.66 -3.14 -5.76
CA LEU A 308 -9.76 -1.75 -6.17
C LEU A 308 -11.14 -1.24 -5.80
N GLU A 309 -11.20 -0.12 -5.11
CA GLU A 309 -12.43 0.50 -4.60
C GLU A 309 -12.51 1.98 -4.96
N PRO A 310 -12.52 2.34 -6.26
CA PRO A 310 -12.54 3.75 -6.65
C PRO A 310 -13.82 4.41 -6.17
N THR A 311 -13.71 5.61 -5.62
CA THR A 311 -14.86 6.37 -5.13
C THR A 311 -15.92 6.55 -6.22
N GLY A 312 -17.17 6.18 -5.93
CA GLY A 312 -18.29 6.27 -6.86
C GLY A 312 -18.37 5.17 -7.91
N ALA A 313 -17.49 4.15 -7.86
CA ALA A 313 -17.55 2.97 -8.73
C ALA A 313 -17.73 1.69 -7.91
N LYS A 314 -17.99 0.59 -8.61
CA LYS A 314 -18.05 -0.73 -7.97
C LYS A 314 -16.64 -1.22 -7.67
N PRO A 315 -16.45 -1.95 -6.55
CA PRO A 315 -15.21 -2.62 -6.28
C PRO A 315 -14.92 -3.69 -7.35
N SER A 316 -13.65 -3.96 -7.58
CA SER A 316 -13.17 -5.01 -8.49
C SER A 316 -11.95 -5.69 -7.93
N PHE A 317 -11.66 -6.90 -8.39
CA PHE A 317 -10.41 -7.56 -8.03
C PHE A 317 -9.22 -6.84 -8.66
N ALA A 318 -8.20 -6.55 -7.86
CA ALA A 318 -7.01 -5.86 -8.32
C ALA A 318 -6.13 -6.78 -9.21
N PRO A 319 -5.29 -6.22 -10.08
CA PRO A 319 -4.25 -6.99 -10.77
C PRO A 319 -3.33 -7.74 -9.79
N LEU A 320 -2.85 -8.92 -10.18
CA LEU A 320 -1.87 -9.70 -9.41
C LEU A 320 -0.51 -9.00 -9.38
#